data_bb2152261af4b3a13c0aeed2a713bb14
#
_entry.id   bb2152261af4b3a13c0aeed2a713bb14
#
_cell.length_a   1.000
_cell.length_b   1.000
_cell.length_c   1.000
_cell.angle_alpha   90.00
_cell.angle_beta   90.00
_cell.angle_gamma   90.00
#
_symmetry.space_group_name_H-M   'P 1'
#
loop_
_entity.id
_entity.type
_entity.pdbx_description
1 polymer ?
#
loop_
_entity_poly.entity_id
_entity_poly.type
_entity_poly.pdbx_seq_one_letter_code
_entity_poly.pdbx_strand_id
1 'polypeptide(L)'
;MASITDCVVEGLKYPFNDVKKVLGFGVLLALMSALSTFIGLKSFDVFREILNIMENTNVTLASRIPLSQLPGADINLIIGLSVVSLIVTLFILGYQYDLIKFSIDKKQDLPGFGDILGMFLNGIQYFLVIVAYNIIPLIILIGGIMLIGDSSILPVVILISILLFIIAYFIEIMALNNMIAHDNIKKAFDLREIMDNISNLGWGKYIGIILFTILVYMIIMAAAGFILSIISVLFAATINNQAVVISFVIAIIEGLFVDSYMSVFFNRVCGSVYRESIK
;
A
#
# COMPACT_ATOMS: atom_id res chain seq x y z
N MET A 1 8.21 -1.41 -29.57
CA MET A 1 8.26 -0.88 -28.18
C MET A 1 6.98 -0.10 -27.92
N ALA A 2 6.21 -0.48 -26.89
CA ALA A 2 5.03 0.29 -26.50
C ALA A 2 5.43 1.71 -26.03
N SER A 3 4.57 2.69 -26.29
CA SER A 3 4.78 4.06 -25.77
C SER A 3 4.48 4.12 -24.27
N ILE A 4 4.87 5.22 -23.61
CA ILE A 4 4.54 5.46 -22.18
C ILE A 4 3.01 5.37 -21.98
N THR A 5 2.25 5.97 -22.89
CA THR A 5 0.80 6.00 -22.84
C THR A 5 0.15 4.64 -23.06
N ASP A 6 0.76 3.75 -23.86
CA ASP A 6 0.16 2.45 -24.18
C ASP A 6 0.05 1.56 -22.94
N CYS A 7 1.11 1.50 -22.09
CA CYS A 7 1.09 0.72 -20.85
C CYS A 7 0.02 1.24 -19.88
N VAL A 8 -0.10 2.56 -19.76
CA VAL A 8 -1.07 3.18 -18.84
C VAL A 8 -2.50 2.99 -19.35
N VAL A 9 -2.75 3.16 -20.65
CA VAL A 9 -4.08 2.92 -21.26
C VAL A 9 -4.47 1.45 -21.16
N GLU A 10 -3.52 0.51 -21.37
CA GLU A 10 -3.77 -0.91 -21.13
C GLU A 10 -4.20 -1.16 -19.68
N GLY A 11 -3.49 -0.56 -18.72
CA GLY A 11 -3.81 -0.66 -17.31
C GLY A 11 -5.21 -0.12 -16.96
N LEU A 12 -5.56 1.07 -17.47
CA LEU A 12 -6.87 1.70 -17.22
C LEU A 12 -8.05 0.88 -17.74
N LYS A 13 -7.87 0.15 -18.83
CA LYS A 13 -8.92 -0.68 -19.44
C LYS A 13 -9.05 -2.06 -18.78
N TYR A 14 -7.96 -2.57 -18.21
CA TYR A 14 -7.90 -3.95 -17.73
C TYR A 14 -8.93 -4.30 -16.64
N PRO A 15 -9.26 -3.43 -15.66
CA PRO A 15 -10.27 -3.72 -14.64
C PRO A 15 -11.68 -3.98 -15.24
N PHE A 16 -11.98 -3.43 -16.41
CA PHE A 16 -13.28 -3.61 -17.05
C PHE A 16 -13.46 -4.96 -17.73
N ASN A 17 -12.38 -5.75 -17.91
CA ASN A 17 -12.46 -7.07 -18.54
C ASN A 17 -13.20 -8.09 -17.67
N ASP A 18 -13.15 -7.96 -16.33
CA ASP A 18 -13.90 -8.82 -15.41
C ASP A 18 -14.26 -8.07 -14.12
N VAL A 19 -15.31 -7.27 -14.21
CA VAL A 19 -15.79 -6.45 -13.07
C VAL A 19 -16.15 -7.31 -11.85
N LYS A 20 -16.61 -8.56 -12.05
CA LYS A 20 -16.95 -9.46 -10.94
C LYS A 20 -15.72 -9.82 -10.11
N LYS A 21 -14.60 -10.11 -10.77
CA LYS A 21 -13.34 -10.40 -10.08
C LYS A 21 -12.74 -9.14 -9.43
N VAL A 22 -12.86 -7.97 -10.06
CA VAL A 22 -12.48 -6.70 -9.45
C VAL A 22 -13.26 -6.46 -8.16
N LEU A 23 -14.59 -6.65 -8.18
CA LEU A 23 -15.41 -6.50 -6.98
C LEU A 23 -15.11 -7.60 -5.93
N GLY A 24 -14.82 -8.83 -6.37
CA GLY A 24 -14.36 -9.90 -5.46
C GLY A 24 -13.08 -9.51 -4.72
N PHE A 25 -12.11 -8.94 -5.42
CA PHE A 25 -10.90 -8.38 -4.82
C PHE A 25 -11.23 -7.16 -3.94
N GLY A 26 -12.17 -6.34 -4.37
CA GLY A 26 -12.69 -5.20 -3.62
C GLY A 26 -13.25 -5.57 -2.25
N VAL A 27 -13.82 -6.78 -2.08
CA VAL A 27 -14.27 -7.26 -0.76
C VAL A 27 -13.10 -7.38 0.23
N LEU A 28 -11.94 -7.89 -0.21
CA LEU A 28 -10.75 -7.95 0.65
C LEU A 28 -10.24 -6.56 1.00
N LEU A 29 -10.24 -5.63 0.03
CA LEU A 29 -9.82 -4.25 0.25
C LEU A 29 -10.81 -3.50 1.14
N ALA A 30 -12.12 -3.69 0.96
CA ALA A 30 -13.14 -3.12 1.84
C ALA A 30 -13.01 -3.62 3.28
N LEU A 31 -12.73 -4.91 3.46
CA LEU A 31 -12.44 -5.48 4.79
C LEU A 31 -11.20 -4.81 5.40
N MET A 32 -10.13 -4.64 4.61
CA MET A 32 -8.91 -3.97 5.07
C MET A 32 -9.17 -2.51 5.43
N SER A 33 -9.93 -1.77 4.62
CA SER A 33 -10.29 -0.38 4.86
C SER A 33 -11.16 -0.23 6.13
N ALA A 34 -12.10 -1.14 6.36
CA ALA A 34 -12.89 -1.18 7.58
C ALA A 34 -12.03 -1.47 8.83
N LEU A 35 -11.12 -2.46 8.76
CA LEU A 35 -10.18 -2.78 9.84
C LEU A 35 -9.27 -1.59 10.14
N SER A 36 -8.70 -0.97 9.12
CA SER A 36 -7.83 0.20 9.27
C SER A 36 -8.56 1.38 9.90
N THR A 37 -9.80 1.63 9.49
CA THR A 37 -10.67 2.68 10.08
C THR A 37 -10.91 2.41 11.56
N PHE A 38 -11.24 1.17 11.92
CA PHE A 38 -11.49 0.81 13.32
C PHE A 38 -10.24 0.92 14.18
N ILE A 39 -9.10 0.40 13.69
CA ILE A 39 -7.80 0.52 14.37
C ILE A 39 -7.43 2.00 14.55
N GLY A 40 -7.64 2.82 13.52
CA GLY A 40 -7.38 4.26 13.57
C GLY A 40 -8.20 4.97 14.64
N LEU A 41 -9.50 4.70 14.71
CA LEU A 41 -10.40 5.27 15.74
C LEU A 41 -9.96 4.85 17.14
N LYS A 42 -9.68 3.56 17.35
CA LYS A 42 -9.21 3.04 18.64
C LYS A 42 -7.83 3.58 19.04
N SER A 43 -6.93 3.71 18.09
CA SER A 43 -5.61 4.32 18.33
C SER A 43 -5.74 5.79 18.73
N PHE A 44 -6.69 6.52 18.14
CA PHE A 44 -6.97 7.90 18.51
C PHE A 44 -7.55 8.00 19.93
N ASP A 45 -8.45 7.10 20.31
CA ASP A 45 -8.99 7.02 21.67
C ASP A 45 -7.89 6.77 22.70
N VAL A 46 -7.00 5.79 22.44
CA VAL A 46 -5.83 5.50 23.29
C VAL A 46 -4.90 6.72 23.40
N PHE A 47 -4.61 7.37 22.27
CA PHE A 47 -3.78 8.56 22.24
C PHE A 47 -4.36 9.70 23.09
N ARG A 48 -5.68 9.95 22.97
CA ARG A 48 -6.39 10.96 23.78
C ARG A 48 -6.31 10.64 25.27
N GLU A 49 -6.47 9.36 25.65
CA GLU A 49 -6.38 8.94 27.06
C GLU A 49 -4.96 9.13 27.61
N ILE A 50 -3.94 8.82 26.83
CA ILE A 50 -2.54 9.08 27.17
C ILE A 50 -2.30 10.59 27.39
N LEU A 51 -2.81 11.45 26.51
CA LEU A 51 -2.71 12.90 26.67
C LEU A 51 -3.38 13.38 27.97
N ASN A 52 -4.57 12.88 28.29
CA ASN A 52 -5.27 13.21 29.52
C ASN A 52 -4.48 12.77 30.78
N ILE A 53 -3.85 11.59 30.75
CA ILE A 53 -2.98 11.12 31.82
C ILE A 53 -1.80 12.07 32.01
N MET A 54 -1.15 12.47 30.91
CA MET A 54 -0.01 13.39 30.94
C MET A 54 -0.39 14.77 31.52
N GLU A 55 -1.53 15.32 31.11
CA GLU A 55 -2.02 16.61 31.60
C GLU A 55 -2.34 16.56 33.11
N ASN A 56 -3.01 15.50 33.56
CA ASN A 56 -3.44 15.36 34.95
C ASN A 56 -2.29 15.00 35.93
N THR A 57 -1.20 14.38 35.43
CA THR A 57 -0.09 13.91 36.25
C THR A 57 1.16 14.80 36.15
N ASN A 58 1.13 15.87 35.36
CA ASN A 58 2.31 16.69 35.02
C ASN A 58 3.49 15.87 34.49
N VAL A 59 3.20 14.69 33.88
CA VAL A 59 4.20 13.81 33.28
C VAL A 59 4.49 14.32 31.88
N THR A 60 5.75 14.53 31.55
CA THR A 60 6.17 14.90 30.18
C THR A 60 6.38 13.64 29.33
N LEU A 61 6.40 13.79 28.01
CA LEU A 61 6.71 12.68 27.09
C LEU A 61 8.08 12.01 27.38
N ALA A 62 9.00 12.72 28.04
CA ALA A 62 10.29 12.19 28.47
C ALA A 62 10.22 11.34 29.78
N SER A 63 9.15 11.48 30.56
CA SER A 63 8.93 10.66 31.76
C SER A 63 8.08 9.45 31.38
N ARG A 64 8.51 8.25 31.80
CA ARG A 64 7.82 6.99 31.49
C ARG A 64 6.44 6.94 32.16
N ILE A 65 5.37 6.88 31.37
CA ILE A 65 4.05 6.56 31.89
C ILE A 65 4.08 5.11 32.40
N PRO A 66 3.66 4.83 33.63
CA PRO A 66 3.58 3.45 34.14
C PRO A 66 2.63 2.61 33.26
N LEU A 67 3.05 1.41 32.86
CA LEU A 67 2.25 0.49 32.05
C LEU A 67 0.87 0.20 32.64
N SER A 68 0.74 0.24 33.99
CA SER A 68 -0.53 0.06 34.71
C SER A 68 -1.56 1.17 34.48
N GLN A 69 -1.14 2.32 33.98
CA GLN A 69 -2.00 3.47 33.67
C GLN A 69 -2.40 3.54 32.20
N LEU A 70 -1.84 2.66 31.37
CA LEU A 70 -2.21 2.61 29.95
C LEU A 70 -3.53 1.86 29.76
N PRO A 71 -4.35 2.23 28.75
CA PRO A 71 -5.62 1.56 28.42
C PRO A 71 -5.36 0.16 27.83
N GLY A 72 -4.98 -0.80 28.66
CA GLY A 72 -4.48 -2.12 28.24
C GLY A 72 -5.48 -2.92 27.43
N ALA A 73 -6.80 -2.78 27.70
CA ALA A 73 -7.81 -3.48 26.94
C ALA A 73 -7.88 -3.01 25.48
N ASP A 74 -7.83 -1.70 25.24
CA ASP A 74 -7.85 -1.13 23.88
C ASP A 74 -6.54 -1.40 23.14
N ILE A 75 -5.39 -1.35 23.84
CA ILE A 75 -4.09 -1.71 23.24
C ILE A 75 -4.09 -3.18 22.78
N ASN A 76 -4.56 -4.11 23.61
CA ASN A 76 -4.65 -5.54 23.25
C ASN A 76 -5.58 -5.75 22.06
N LEU A 77 -6.70 -5.03 22.00
CA LEU A 77 -7.62 -5.08 20.86
C LEU A 77 -6.94 -4.58 19.58
N ILE A 78 -6.23 -3.46 19.64
CA ILE A 78 -5.47 -2.91 18.51
C ILE A 78 -4.43 -3.92 18.01
N ILE A 79 -3.67 -4.55 18.91
CA ILE A 79 -2.69 -5.57 18.55
C ILE A 79 -3.37 -6.77 17.87
N GLY A 80 -4.45 -7.29 18.42
CA GLY A 80 -5.20 -8.40 17.83
C GLY A 80 -5.72 -8.08 16.43
N LEU A 81 -6.32 -6.90 16.25
CA LEU A 81 -6.80 -6.44 14.95
C LEU A 81 -5.67 -6.18 13.96
N SER A 82 -4.50 -5.72 14.42
CA SER A 82 -3.32 -5.55 13.57
C SER A 82 -2.81 -6.88 13.03
N VAL A 83 -2.87 -7.96 13.82
CA VAL A 83 -2.54 -9.31 13.36
C VAL A 83 -3.53 -9.77 12.28
N VAL A 84 -4.83 -9.55 12.49
CA VAL A 84 -5.86 -9.86 11.47
C VAL A 84 -5.63 -9.05 10.20
N SER A 85 -5.32 -7.75 10.33
CA SER A 85 -5.01 -6.88 9.19
C SER A 85 -3.77 -7.36 8.42
N LEU A 86 -2.74 -7.85 9.11
CA LEU A 86 -1.57 -8.43 8.47
C LEU A 86 -1.94 -9.66 7.62
N ILE A 87 -2.79 -10.55 8.16
CA ILE A 87 -3.26 -11.74 7.41
C ILE A 87 -4.03 -11.31 6.15
N VAL A 88 -4.98 -10.35 6.28
CA VAL A 88 -5.72 -9.82 5.12
C VAL A 88 -4.78 -9.17 4.11
N THR A 89 -3.77 -8.43 4.58
CA THR A 89 -2.74 -7.83 3.71
C THR A 89 -1.99 -8.88 2.91
N LEU A 90 -1.62 -10.01 3.51
CA LEU A 90 -0.96 -11.10 2.78
C LEU A 90 -1.84 -11.66 1.66
N PHE A 91 -3.15 -11.80 1.85
CA PHE A 91 -4.06 -12.20 0.78
C PHE A 91 -4.16 -11.13 -0.33
N ILE A 92 -4.21 -9.85 0.04
CA ILE A 92 -4.21 -8.74 -0.92
C ILE A 92 -2.93 -8.76 -1.77
N LEU A 93 -1.76 -8.86 -1.14
CA LEU A 93 -0.47 -8.92 -1.82
C LEU A 93 -0.34 -10.16 -2.71
N GLY A 94 -0.90 -11.30 -2.29
CA GLY A 94 -0.94 -12.51 -3.11
C GLY A 94 -1.79 -12.34 -4.35
N TYR A 95 -2.94 -11.69 -4.25
CA TYR A 95 -3.75 -11.39 -5.43
C TYR A 95 -3.05 -10.39 -6.36
N GLN A 96 -2.33 -9.40 -5.80
CA GLN A 96 -1.51 -8.47 -6.59
C GLN A 96 -0.36 -9.19 -7.32
N TYR A 97 0.26 -10.18 -6.67
CA TYR A 97 1.24 -11.08 -7.32
C TYR A 97 0.64 -11.73 -8.57
N ASP A 98 -0.54 -12.33 -8.43
CA ASP A 98 -1.21 -13.01 -9.53
C ASP A 98 -1.64 -12.03 -10.65
N LEU A 99 -2.07 -10.81 -10.30
CA LEU A 99 -2.37 -9.74 -11.28
C LEU A 99 -1.13 -9.38 -12.11
N ILE A 100 0.03 -9.20 -11.46
CA ILE A 100 1.30 -8.92 -12.14
C ILE A 100 1.68 -10.10 -13.04
N LYS A 101 1.58 -11.34 -12.55
CA LYS A 101 1.88 -12.55 -13.34
C LYS A 101 1.03 -12.64 -14.57
N PHE A 102 -0.28 -12.44 -14.44
CA PHE A 102 -1.21 -12.39 -15.58
C PHE A 102 -0.87 -11.25 -16.55
N SER A 103 -0.39 -10.12 -16.05
CA SER A 103 0.05 -9.02 -16.90
C SER A 103 1.31 -9.37 -17.70
N ILE A 104 2.30 -10.01 -17.07
CA ILE A 104 3.52 -10.50 -17.72
C ILE A 104 3.17 -11.53 -18.81
N ASP A 105 2.26 -12.46 -18.51
CA ASP A 105 1.78 -13.50 -19.42
C ASP A 105 0.83 -12.98 -20.51
N LYS A 106 0.52 -11.69 -20.56
CA LYS A 106 -0.43 -11.07 -21.50
C LYS A 106 -1.87 -11.61 -21.42
N LYS A 107 -2.26 -12.21 -20.31
CA LYS A 107 -3.62 -12.67 -20.10
C LYS A 107 -4.58 -11.47 -20.03
N GLN A 108 -5.73 -11.60 -20.71
CA GLN A 108 -6.76 -10.55 -20.68
C GLN A 108 -7.73 -10.73 -19.51
N ASP A 109 -7.86 -11.96 -19.02
CA ASP A 109 -8.68 -12.27 -17.85
C ASP A 109 -7.97 -11.88 -16.57
N LEU A 110 -8.74 -11.54 -15.53
CA LEU A 110 -8.21 -11.36 -14.19
C LEU A 110 -8.00 -12.72 -13.50
N PRO A 111 -7.03 -12.82 -12.54
CA PRO A 111 -6.84 -14.06 -11.78
C PRO A 111 -8.10 -14.41 -10.98
N GLY A 112 -8.29 -15.70 -10.74
CA GLY A 112 -9.39 -16.23 -9.92
C GLY A 112 -8.96 -16.37 -8.46
N PHE A 113 -9.95 -16.63 -7.57
CA PHE A 113 -9.73 -16.86 -6.13
C PHE A 113 -9.67 -18.36 -5.77
N GLY A 114 -9.38 -19.23 -6.74
CA GLY A 114 -9.46 -20.70 -6.54
C GLY A 114 -8.31 -21.29 -5.73
N ASP A 115 -7.13 -20.68 -5.76
CA ASP A 115 -5.94 -21.13 -5.03
C ASP A 115 -5.64 -20.20 -3.84
N ILE A 116 -6.40 -20.37 -2.77
CA ILE A 116 -6.28 -19.56 -1.55
C ILE A 116 -4.90 -19.74 -0.90
N LEU A 117 -4.38 -20.96 -0.86
CA LEU A 117 -3.08 -21.24 -0.24
C LEU A 117 -1.93 -20.66 -1.07
N GLY A 118 -1.97 -20.83 -2.39
CA GLY A 118 -1.01 -20.21 -3.31
C GLY A 118 -1.01 -18.69 -3.18
N MET A 119 -2.20 -18.08 -3.15
CA MET A 119 -2.34 -16.64 -2.95
C MET A 119 -1.72 -16.16 -1.63
N PHE A 120 -1.94 -16.89 -0.51
CA PHE A 120 -1.32 -16.56 0.78
C PHE A 120 0.21 -16.67 0.75
N LEU A 121 0.76 -17.75 0.17
CA LEU A 121 2.20 -17.96 0.06
C LEU A 121 2.87 -16.93 -0.88
N ASN A 122 2.23 -16.60 -2.00
CA ASN A 122 2.66 -15.54 -2.91
C ASN A 122 2.68 -14.18 -2.19
N GLY A 123 1.67 -13.93 -1.35
CA GLY A 123 1.59 -12.72 -0.53
C GLY A 123 2.72 -12.61 0.48
N ILE A 124 3.13 -13.72 1.11
CA ILE A 124 4.29 -13.75 2.00
C ILE A 124 5.57 -13.38 1.23
N GLN A 125 5.80 -13.96 0.04
CA GLN A 125 6.97 -13.64 -0.77
C GLN A 125 6.97 -12.18 -1.19
N TYR A 126 5.83 -11.67 -1.64
CA TYR A 126 5.66 -10.26 -2.00
C TYR A 126 5.98 -9.34 -0.82
N PHE A 127 5.41 -9.63 0.36
CA PHE A 127 5.64 -8.87 1.59
C PHE A 127 7.11 -8.85 2.01
N LEU A 128 7.79 -10.01 1.96
CA LEU A 128 9.21 -10.12 2.31
C LEU A 128 10.09 -9.25 1.40
N VAL A 129 9.78 -9.15 0.11
CA VAL A 129 10.52 -8.28 -0.81
C VAL A 129 10.29 -6.81 -0.48
N ILE A 130 9.03 -6.38 -0.23
CA ILE A 130 8.74 -5.01 0.20
C ILE A 130 9.55 -4.66 1.45
N VAL A 131 9.49 -5.51 2.48
CA VAL A 131 10.24 -5.27 3.73
C VAL A 131 11.74 -5.17 3.46
N ALA A 132 12.31 -6.08 2.66
CA ALA A 132 13.74 -6.10 2.39
C ALA A 132 14.24 -4.82 1.69
N TYR A 133 13.49 -4.29 0.74
CA TYR A 133 13.86 -3.05 0.04
C TYR A 133 13.68 -1.80 0.89
N ASN A 134 12.70 -1.80 1.80
CA ASN A 134 12.37 -0.63 2.62
C ASN A 134 13.07 -0.61 3.99
N ILE A 135 13.71 -1.72 4.41
CA ILE A 135 14.34 -1.82 5.74
C ILE A 135 15.51 -0.84 5.93
N ILE A 136 16.33 -0.62 4.89
CA ILE A 136 17.48 0.28 4.96
C ILE A 136 17.05 1.75 5.13
N PRO A 137 16.18 2.32 4.27
CA PRO A 137 15.65 3.66 4.48
C PRO A 137 14.97 3.82 5.84
N LEU A 138 14.25 2.79 6.31
CA LEU A 138 13.54 2.81 7.58
C LEU A 138 14.51 2.85 8.77
N ILE A 139 15.59 2.05 8.75
CA ILE A 139 16.62 2.07 9.80
C ILE A 139 17.30 3.44 9.86
N ILE A 140 17.62 4.05 8.71
CA ILE A 140 18.24 5.38 8.67
C ILE A 140 17.28 6.43 9.24
N LEU A 141 16.00 6.37 8.91
CA LEU A 141 14.99 7.31 9.41
C LEU A 141 14.81 7.17 10.93
N ILE A 142 14.53 5.96 11.40
CA ILE A 142 14.29 5.72 12.85
C ILE A 142 15.56 5.97 13.65
N GLY A 143 16.70 5.42 13.19
CA GLY A 143 17.99 5.64 13.85
C GLY A 143 18.37 7.12 13.90
N GLY A 144 18.13 7.85 12.83
CA GLY A 144 18.36 9.30 12.79
C GLY A 144 17.49 10.06 13.80
N ILE A 145 16.20 9.77 13.86
CA ILE A 145 15.29 10.40 14.84
C ILE A 145 15.73 10.08 16.28
N MET A 146 16.08 8.81 16.55
CA MET A 146 16.45 8.38 17.92
C MET A 146 17.81 8.89 18.39
N LEU A 147 18.80 9.00 17.48
CA LEU A 147 20.18 9.34 17.85
C LEU A 147 20.46 10.83 17.76
N ILE A 148 19.79 11.56 16.87
CA ILE A 148 20.09 12.97 16.58
C ILE A 148 19.13 13.90 17.33
N GLY A 149 17.89 13.45 17.61
CA GLY A 149 16.89 14.24 18.34
C GLY A 149 16.60 15.58 17.67
N ASP A 150 16.52 16.65 18.48
CA ASP A 150 16.13 18.01 18.01
C ASP A 150 17.30 18.79 17.38
N SER A 151 18.32 18.14 16.83
CA SER A 151 19.45 18.84 16.21
C SER A 151 19.09 19.39 14.83
N SER A 152 19.82 20.42 14.39
CA SER A 152 19.70 21.03 13.06
C SER A 152 20.01 20.05 11.90
N ILE A 153 20.54 18.86 12.19
CA ILE A 153 20.89 17.82 11.22
C ILE A 153 19.68 16.92 10.92
N LEU A 154 18.69 16.85 11.80
CA LEU A 154 17.52 15.98 11.64
C LEU A 154 16.79 16.18 10.30
N PRO A 155 16.53 17.39 9.78
CA PRO A 155 15.92 17.58 8.46
C PRO A 155 16.73 16.96 7.32
N VAL A 156 18.06 16.96 7.42
CA VAL A 156 18.96 16.36 6.42
C VAL A 156 18.81 14.84 6.43
N VAL A 157 18.73 14.21 7.61
CA VAL A 157 18.52 12.76 7.73
C VAL A 157 17.16 12.35 7.16
N ILE A 158 16.11 13.12 7.45
CA ILE A 158 14.77 12.90 6.90
C ILE A 158 14.81 12.99 5.36
N LEU A 159 15.46 14.03 4.82
CA LEU A 159 15.59 14.20 3.37
C LEU A 159 16.32 13.02 2.71
N ILE A 160 17.44 12.58 3.30
CA ILE A 160 18.20 11.42 2.80
C ILE A 160 17.32 10.16 2.85
N SER A 161 16.58 9.94 3.94
CA SER A 161 15.69 8.79 4.06
C SER A 161 14.59 8.79 3.00
N ILE A 162 13.98 9.96 2.73
CA ILE A 162 12.98 10.12 1.66
C ILE A 162 13.57 9.79 0.30
N LEU A 163 14.77 10.28 -0.02
CA LEU A 163 15.45 9.98 -1.29
C LEU A 163 15.74 8.48 -1.43
N LEU A 164 16.17 7.83 -0.35
CA LEU A 164 16.40 6.38 -0.32
C LEU A 164 15.11 5.59 -0.51
N PHE A 165 13.98 6.01 0.10
CA PHE A 165 12.67 5.39 -0.14
C PHE A 165 12.24 5.52 -1.60
N ILE A 166 12.45 6.67 -2.24
CA ILE A 166 12.13 6.87 -3.66
C ILE A 166 12.97 5.94 -4.54
N ILE A 167 14.28 5.84 -4.29
CA ILE A 167 15.16 4.94 -5.04
C ILE A 167 14.76 3.48 -4.83
N ALA A 168 14.53 3.08 -3.57
CA ALA A 168 14.08 1.73 -3.22
C ALA A 168 12.77 1.39 -3.95
N TYR A 169 11.79 2.28 -3.98
CA TYR A 169 10.50 2.08 -4.64
C TYR A 169 10.63 1.78 -6.14
N PHE A 170 11.47 2.54 -6.86
CA PHE A 170 11.69 2.27 -8.28
C PHE A 170 12.37 0.92 -8.52
N ILE A 171 13.35 0.55 -7.70
CA ILE A 171 14.03 -0.75 -7.83
C ILE A 171 13.08 -1.88 -7.43
N GLU A 172 12.31 -1.73 -6.36
CA GLU A 172 11.36 -2.70 -5.81
C GLU A 172 10.30 -3.11 -6.85
N ILE A 173 9.73 -2.15 -7.61
CA ILE A 173 8.76 -2.48 -8.66
C ILE A 173 9.36 -3.47 -9.66
N MET A 174 10.58 -3.24 -10.14
CA MET A 174 11.22 -4.14 -11.10
C MET A 174 11.63 -5.46 -10.43
N ALA A 175 12.08 -5.42 -9.18
CA ALA A 175 12.46 -6.59 -8.38
C ALA A 175 11.28 -7.54 -8.15
N LEU A 176 10.11 -7.00 -7.79
CA LEU A 176 8.88 -7.77 -7.65
C LEU A 176 8.47 -8.43 -8.96
N ASN A 177 8.51 -7.69 -10.05
CA ASN A 177 8.20 -8.24 -11.37
C ASN A 177 9.19 -9.34 -11.78
N ASN A 178 10.49 -9.17 -11.49
CA ASN A 178 11.51 -10.17 -11.78
C ASN A 178 11.31 -11.45 -10.97
N MET A 179 11.00 -11.33 -9.68
CA MET A 179 10.60 -12.45 -8.82
C MET A 179 9.41 -13.22 -9.39
N ILE A 180 8.35 -12.49 -9.76
CA ILE A 180 7.08 -13.06 -10.24
C ILE A 180 7.25 -13.75 -11.59
N ALA A 181 8.03 -13.15 -12.49
CA ALA A 181 8.30 -13.73 -13.81
C ALA A 181 9.03 -15.07 -13.74
N HIS A 182 9.88 -15.27 -12.72
CA HIS A 182 10.67 -16.48 -12.56
C HIS A 182 10.11 -17.43 -11.48
N ASP A 183 9.00 -17.11 -10.84
CA ASP A 183 8.45 -17.84 -9.67
C ASP A 183 9.52 -18.13 -8.60
N ASN A 184 10.44 -17.18 -8.36
CA ASN A 184 11.60 -17.38 -7.50
C ASN A 184 11.98 -16.11 -6.72
N ILE A 185 11.79 -16.14 -5.40
CA ILE A 185 12.08 -15.00 -4.53
C ILE A 185 13.54 -14.49 -4.63
N LYS A 186 14.50 -15.37 -4.94
CA LYS A 186 15.91 -14.96 -5.09
C LYS A 186 16.11 -14.00 -6.24
N LYS A 187 15.24 -14.04 -7.26
CA LYS A 187 15.28 -13.13 -8.41
C LYS A 187 14.88 -11.70 -8.07
N ALA A 188 14.18 -11.49 -6.96
CA ALA A 188 13.97 -10.15 -6.43
C ALA A 188 15.26 -9.46 -5.96
N PHE A 189 16.34 -10.23 -5.70
CA PHE A 189 17.62 -9.73 -5.19
C PHE A 189 18.75 -9.83 -6.22
N ASP A 190 18.45 -10.25 -7.45
CA ASP A 190 19.40 -10.24 -8.57
C ASP A 190 19.49 -8.81 -9.15
N LEU A 191 20.19 -7.94 -8.39
CA LEU A 191 20.31 -6.52 -8.73
C LEU A 191 20.89 -6.30 -10.13
N ARG A 192 21.77 -7.19 -10.59
CA ARG A 192 22.35 -7.10 -11.93
C ARG A 192 21.27 -7.25 -13.00
N GLU A 193 20.48 -8.32 -12.91
CA GLU A 193 19.39 -8.59 -13.85
C GLU A 193 18.31 -7.48 -13.80
N ILE A 194 17.98 -7.01 -12.60
CA ILE A 194 17.04 -5.90 -12.40
C ILE A 194 17.53 -4.63 -13.10
N MET A 195 18.80 -4.26 -12.90
CA MET A 195 19.38 -3.07 -13.54
C MET A 195 19.50 -3.23 -15.06
N ASP A 196 19.84 -4.42 -15.54
CA ASP A 196 19.87 -4.73 -16.97
C ASP A 196 18.47 -4.59 -17.58
N ASN A 197 17.42 -5.10 -16.93
CA ASN A 197 16.03 -4.94 -17.38
C ASN A 197 15.61 -3.47 -17.46
N ILE A 198 15.92 -2.67 -16.42
CA ILE A 198 15.63 -1.22 -16.45
C ILE A 198 16.41 -0.54 -17.59
N SER A 199 17.69 -0.89 -17.77
CA SER A 199 18.54 -0.33 -18.80
C SER A 199 18.05 -0.66 -20.22
N ASN A 200 17.59 -1.89 -20.45
CA ASN A 200 17.02 -2.34 -21.72
C ASN A 200 15.76 -1.54 -22.10
N LEU A 201 14.90 -1.21 -21.13
CA LEU A 201 13.76 -0.34 -21.34
C LEU A 201 14.18 1.12 -21.56
N GLY A 202 15.28 1.52 -20.93
CA GLY A 202 15.77 2.89 -20.79
C GLY A 202 15.27 3.55 -19.51
N TRP A 203 16.20 4.05 -18.67
CA TRP A 203 15.88 4.66 -17.37
C TRP A 203 14.84 5.79 -17.47
N GLY A 204 14.99 6.69 -18.45
CA GLY A 204 14.05 7.80 -18.64
C GLY A 204 12.64 7.32 -18.97
N LYS A 205 12.51 6.28 -19.80
CA LYS A 205 11.22 5.68 -20.16
C LYS A 205 10.61 4.95 -18.98
N TYR A 206 11.40 4.16 -18.22
CA TYR A 206 10.96 3.46 -17.03
C TYR A 206 10.39 4.42 -15.99
N ILE A 207 11.19 5.40 -15.57
CA ILE A 207 10.78 6.42 -14.60
C ILE A 207 9.57 7.20 -15.14
N GLY A 208 9.58 7.57 -16.42
CA GLY A 208 8.48 8.28 -17.06
C GLY A 208 7.14 7.51 -17.01
N ILE A 209 7.15 6.19 -17.27
CA ILE A 209 5.92 5.36 -17.17
C ILE A 209 5.42 5.34 -15.73
N ILE A 210 6.29 5.08 -14.75
CA ILE A 210 5.90 5.01 -13.35
C ILE A 210 5.36 6.36 -12.84
N LEU A 211 6.06 7.46 -13.12
CA LEU A 211 5.59 8.81 -12.72
C LEU A 211 4.28 9.18 -13.39
N PHE A 212 4.09 8.86 -14.68
CA PHE A 212 2.84 9.11 -15.37
C PHE A 212 1.71 8.26 -14.79
N THR A 213 1.99 7.00 -14.43
CA THR A 213 1.04 6.12 -13.74
C THR A 213 0.63 6.68 -12.38
N ILE A 214 1.61 7.16 -11.59
CA ILE A 214 1.35 7.82 -10.30
C ILE A 214 0.51 9.09 -10.49
N LEU A 215 0.80 9.91 -11.50
CA LEU A 215 0.01 11.10 -11.80
C LEU A 215 -1.46 10.75 -12.10
N VAL A 216 -1.68 9.77 -12.99
CA VAL A 216 -3.05 9.29 -13.32
C VAL A 216 -3.72 8.72 -12.08
N TYR A 217 -2.99 7.93 -11.28
CA TYR A 217 -3.48 7.42 -9.99
C TYR A 217 -3.95 8.56 -9.08
N MET A 218 -3.13 9.59 -8.87
CA MET A 218 -3.46 10.73 -8.03
C MET A 218 -4.70 11.51 -8.52
N ILE A 219 -4.84 11.69 -9.83
CA ILE A 219 -6.01 12.37 -10.42
C ILE A 219 -7.29 11.58 -10.15
N ILE A 220 -7.27 10.27 -10.36
CA ILE A 220 -8.45 9.42 -10.13
C ILE A 220 -8.79 9.37 -8.64
N MET A 221 -7.79 9.21 -7.76
CA MET A 221 -8.00 9.21 -6.31
C MET A 221 -8.54 10.56 -5.80
N ALA A 222 -8.04 11.68 -6.32
CA ALA A 222 -8.56 13.00 -5.97
C ALA A 222 -10.03 13.18 -6.40
N ALA A 223 -10.37 12.74 -7.61
CA ALA A 223 -11.76 12.80 -8.11
C ALA A 223 -12.68 11.89 -7.28
N ALA A 224 -12.26 10.66 -6.99
CA ALA A 224 -13.01 9.72 -6.15
C ALA A 224 -13.18 10.26 -4.73
N GLY A 225 -12.13 10.76 -4.10
CA GLY A 225 -12.17 11.37 -2.77
C GLY A 225 -13.10 12.60 -2.71
N PHE A 226 -13.12 13.43 -3.76
CA PHE A 226 -14.06 14.54 -3.86
C PHE A 226 -15.52 14.04 -3.90
N ILE A 227 -15.82 13.03 -4.70
CA ILE A 227 -17.17 12.43 -4.77
C ILE A 227 -17.55 11.81 -3.43
N LEU A 228 -16.65 11.03 -2.81
CA LEU A 228 -16.89 10.39 -1.52
C LEU A 228 -17.09 11.44 -0.40
N SER A 229 -16.41 12.57 -0.46
CA SER A 229 -16.60 13.65 0.50
C SER A 229 -18.01 14.27 0.41
N ILE A 230 -18.54 14.48 -0.81
CA ILE A 230 -19.91 14.93 -1.02
C ILE A 230 -20.91 13.90 -0.45
N ILE A 231 -20.70 12.62 -0.76
CA ILE A 231 -21.53 11.53 -0.24
C ILE A 231 -21.51 11.54 1.30
N SER A 232 -20.32 11.69 1.90
CA SER A 232 -20.15 11.77 3.36
C SER A 232 -20.96 12.91 3.99
N VAL A 233 -20.94 14.11 3.38
CA VAL A 233 -21.73 15.26 3.84
C VAL A 233 -23.24 14.99 3.74
N LEU A 234 -23.70 14.38 2.65
CA LEU A 234 -25.12 14.03 2.48
C LEU A 234 -25.57 12.99 3.51
N PHE A 235 -24.74 11.98 3.77
CA PHE A 235 -25.02 10.99 4.82
C PHE A 235 -25.04 11.63 6.22
N ALA A 236 -24.12 12.56 6.51
CA ALA A 236 -24.08 13.27 7.79
C ALA A 236 -25.38 14.05 8.06
N ALA A 237 -25.96 14.62 7.02
CA ALA A 237 -27.22 15.35 7.12
C ALA A 237 -28.43 14.43 7.39
N THR A 238 -28.36 13.15 7.00
CA THR A 238 -29.48 12.20 7.11
C THR A 238 -29.41 11.30 8.38
N ILE A 239 -28.22 11.00 8.91
CA ILE A 239 -28.00 10.02 9.99
C ILE A 239 -27.64 10.71 11.33
N ASN A 240 -28.17 11.90 11.62
CA ASN A 240 -27.96 12.60 12.91
C ASN A 240 -26.47 12.62 13.36
N ASN A 241 -25.57 12.93 12.46
CA ASN A 241 -24.15 13.16 12.74
C ASN A 241 -23.39 11.98 13.34
N GLN A 242 -23.73 10.75 12.99
CA GLN A 242 -22.98 9.55 13.39
C GLN A 242 -21.68 9.41 12.56
N ALA A 243 -20.71 10.28 12.83
CA ALA A 243 -19.45 10.36 12.08
C ALA A 243 -18.72 9.01 11.94
N VAL A 244 -18.75 8.18 12.98
CA VAL A 244 -18.12 6.86 12.99
C VAL A 244 -18.75 5.94 11.94
N VAL A 245 -20.09 5.85 11.90
CA VAL A 245 -20.82 5.01 10.93
C VAL A 245 -20.53 5.48 9.51
N ILE A 246 -20.53 6.79 9.29
CA ILE A 246 -20.24 7.39 7.99
C ILE A 246 -18.83 7.02 7.54
N SER A 247 -17.83 7.13 8.43
CA SER A 247 -16.45 6.77 8.12
C SER A 247 -16.32 5.30 7.68
N PHE A 248 -17.01 4.37 8.35
CA PHE A 248 -17.03 2.96 7.94
C PHE A 248 -17.68 2.74 6.58
N VAL A 249 -18.84 3.36 6.34
CA VAL A 249 -19.54 3.23 5.05
C VAL A 249 -18.66 3.74 3.91
N ILE A 250 -18.05 4.91 4.08
CA ILE A 250 -17.14 5.50 3.07
C ILE A 250 -15.92 4.61 2.85
N ALA A 251 -15.28 4.10 3.92
CA ALA A 251 -14.12 3.22 3.82
C ALA A 251 -14.45 1.92 3.06
N ILE A 252 -15.62 1.33 3.30
CA ILE A 252 -16.08 0.13 2.58
C ILE A 252 -16.31 0.45 1.10
N ILE A 253 -16.96 1.57 0.78
CA ILE A 253 -17.20 1.99 -0.62
C ILE A 253 -15.86 2.25 -1.33
N GLU A 254 -14.94 2.94 -0.69
CA GLU A 254 -13.61 3.23 -1.21
C GLU A 254 -12.86 1.92 -1.51
N GLY A 255 -12.74 1.01 -0.55
CA GLY A 255 -12.08 -0.28 -0.72
C GLY A 255 -12.70 -1.13 -1.82
N LEU A 256 -14.06 -1.20 -1.85
CA LEU A 256 -14.78 -2.04 -2.78
C LEU A 256 -14.64 -1.58 -4.24
N PHE A 257 -14.71 -0.29 -4.50
CA PHE A 257 -14.80 0.26 -5.85
C PHE A 257 -13.53 0.99 -6.29
N VAL A 258 -12.98 1.86 -5.44
CA VAL A 258 -11.88 2.73 -5.82
C VAL A 258 -10.55 1.99 -5.71
N ASP A 259 -10.23 1.46 -4.53
CA ASP A 259 -8.96 0.79 -4.29
C ASP A 259 -8.81 -0.48 -5.12
N SER A 260 -9.90 -1.22 -5.33
CA SER A 260 -9.89 -2.42 -6.16
C SER A 260 -9.57 -2.09 -7.62
N TYR A 261 -10.22 -1.08 -8.18
CA TYR A 261 -9.94 -0.61 -9.53
C TYR A 261 -8.49 -0.13 -9.65
N MET A 262 -8.06 0.71 -8.71
CA MET A 262 -6.73 1.32 -8.73
C MET A 262 -5.61 0.31 -8.53
N SER A 263 -5.81 -0.69 -7.68
CA SER A 263 -4.84 -1.77 -7.48
C SER A 263 -4.71 -2.64 -8.74
N VAL A 264 -5.82 -3.02 -9.38
CA VAL A 264 -5.80 -3.79 -10.64
C VAL A 264 -5.13 -2.99 -11.76
N PHE A 265 -5.47 -1.70 -11.87
CA PHE A 265 -4.85 -0.78 -12.82
C PHE A 265 -3.32 -0.72 -12.64
N PHE A 266 -2.86 -0.43 -11.42
CA PHE A 266 -1.43 -0.24 -11.12
C PHE A 266 -0.63 -1.52 -11.38
N ASN A 267 -1.09 -2.67 -10.88
CA ASN A 267 -0.42 -3.95 -11.06
C ASN A 267 -0.37 -4.39 -12.53
N ARG A 268 -1.41 -4.06 -13.33
CA ARG A 268 -1.38 -4.29 -14.78
C ARG A 268 -0.28 -3.49 -15.44
N VAL A 269 -0.12 -2.20 -15.09
CA VAL A 269 0.96 -1.36 -15.62
C VAL A 269 2.32 -1.92 -15.22
N CYS A 270 2.53 -2.28 -13.95
CA CYS A 270 3.80 -2.83 -13.47
C CYS A 270 4.24 -4.06 -14.29
N GLY A 271 3.36 -5.04 -14.47
CA GLY A 271 3.67 -6.22 -15.26
C GLY A 271 3.88 -5.89 -16.76
N SER A 272 3.16 -4.90 -17.31
CA SER A 272 3.34 -4.46 -18.69
C SER A 272 4.71 -3.79 -18.90
N VAL A 273 5.18 -3.01 -17.93
CA VAL A 273 6.51 -2.38 -17.94
C VAL A 273 7.61 -3.44 -17.95
N TYR A 274 7.51 -4.45 -17.09
CA TYR A 274 8.48 -5.55 -17.06
C TYR A 274 8.51 -6.32 -18.38
N ARG A 275 7.35 -6.64 -18.95
CA ARG A 275 7.22 -7.31 -20.25
C ARG A 275 7.91 -6.55 -21.38
N GLU A 276 7.91 -5.21 -21.34
CA GLU A 276 8.61 -4.39 -22.33
C GLU A 276 10.12 -4.34 -22.09
N SER A 277 10.59 -4.52 -20.86
CA SER A 277 12.03 -4.48 -20.51
C SER A 277 12.78 -5.74 -20.91
N ILE A 278 12.09 -6.89 -21.06
CA ILE A 278 12.70 -8.17 -21.45
C ILE A 278 12.57 -8.49 -22.95
N LYS A 279 12.05 -7.56 -23.77
CA LYS A 279 12.03 -7.65 -25.24
C LYS A 279 13.37 -7.19 -25.82
#